data_6442d8e53953787de366366adf4a90d0
#
_entry.id   6442d8e53953787de366366adf4a90d0
#
_cell.length_a   1.000
_cell.length_b   1.000
_cell.length_c   1.000
_cell.angle_alpha   90.00
_cell.angle_beta   90.00
_cell.angle_gamma   90.00
#
_symmetry.space_group_name_H-M   'P 1'
#
loop_
_entity.id
_entity.type
_entity.pdbx_description
1 polymer ?
#
loop_
_entity_poly.entity_id
_entity_poly.type
_entity_poly.pdbx_seq_one_letter_code
_entity_poly.pdbx_strand_id
1 'polypeptide(L)'
;MRRPFALLAPLLCVGGGCRAPALPEAQLFPAGTQFTARYVLVDGTRIRYLDAGHGPPVVFFHGLGASMYAWRKNLAAVAAAGFRVIAFDNRGFGLSDKPPGPYDNAAYARLAIALMDSLRVSDAALVGHSMGGAIAADVAIEYPQRVRGLVLVGSAGLGTREPLLFRVARWPVLGSAVVALRGRGLTARLLRSTYFDPSKVTEADVDQYYAPVALPGYGRALRAALRQFQFDGLEGRLNRIAAPTVVLWGEEDRWVPLGVGRALASGITRSAFLSVPRAGHSVQEESPDDVNHLVIRFLKDGLPRVPADLAFGH
;
A
#
# COMPACT_ATOMS: atom_id res chain seq x y z
N MET A 1 -51.71 -13.95 44.74
CA MET A 1 -50.33 -13.40 44.69
C MET A 1 -49.88 -13.32 43.26
N ARG A 2 -49.98 -12.14 42.64
CA ARG A 2 -49.60 -11.88 41.26
C ARG A 2 -48.27 -11.14 41.26
N ARG A 3 -47.24 -11.70 40.60
CA ARG A 3 -45.93 -11.02 40.39
C ARG A 3 -46.07 -10.06 39.21
N PRO A 4 -45.55 -8.86 39.26
CA PRO A 4 -45.57 -7.94 38.13
C PRO A 4 -44.48 -8.32 37.13
N PHE A 5 -44.84 -8.32 35.85
CA PHE A 5 -43.94 -8.40 34.71
C PHE A 5 -43.07 -7.12 34.67
N ALA A 6 -41.76 -7.28 34.77
CA ALA A 6 -40.85 -6.19 34.47
C ALA A 6 -40.71 -6.06 32.94
N LEU A 7 -41.18 -4.93 32.42
CA LEU A 7 -40.90 -4.49 31.06
C LEU A 7 -39.43 -4.18 30.91
N LEU A 8 -38.71 -5.00 30.16
CA LEU A 8 -37.39 -4.63 29.64
C LEU A 8 -37.61 -3.57 28.54
N ALA A 9 -37.25 -2.33 28.84
CA ALA A 9 -37.11 -1.28 27.85
C ALA A 9 -35.90 -1.59 26.98
N PRO A 10 -35.99 -1.48 25.63
CA PRO A 10 -34.82 -1.59 24.79
C PRO A 10 -33.96 -0.34 24.98
N LEU A 11 -32.73 -0.53 25.49
CA LEU A 11 -31.69 0.51 25.44
C LEU A 11 -31.39 0.79 23.97
N LEU A 12 -31.98 1.83 23.43
CA LEU A 12 -31.55 2.50 22.23
C LEU A 12 -30.17 3.13 22.51
N CYS A 13 -29.09 2.44 22.22
CA CYS A 13 -27.78 3.06 22.04
C CYS A 13 -27.80 3.90 20.78
N VAL A 14 -28.33 5.11 20.86
CA VAL A 14 -28.22 6.13 19.84
C VAL A 14 -26.82 6.75 19.92
N GLY A 15 -25.98 6.48 18.92
CA GLY A 15 -25.02 7.48 18.46
C GLY A 15 -23.73 7.69 19.23
N GLY A 16 -23.14 6.67 19.82
CA GLY A 16 -21.75 6.72 20.29
C GLY A 16 -21.00 5.52 19.74
N GLY A 17 -20.46 5.63 18.51
CA GLY A 17 -19.54 4.60 18.03
C GLY A 17 -18.42 4.47 19.05
N CYS A 18 -18.32 3.32 19.72
CA CYS A 18 -17.15 2.97 20.51
C CYS A 18 -15.93 3.02 19.61
N ARG A 19 -15.25 4.18 19.58
CA ARG A 19 -13.93 4.28 18.98
C ARG A 19 -13.03 3.41 19.80
N ALA A 20 -12.56 2.31 19.24
CA ALA A 20 -11.42 1.63 19.83
C ALA A 20 -10.31 2.69 20.02
N PRO A 21 -9.65 2.70 21.20
CA PRO A 21 -8.55 3.63 21.43
C PRO A 21 -7.53 3.47 20.31
N ALA A 22 -7.12 4.58 19.70
CA ALA A 22 -6.04 4.57 18.72
C ALA A 22 -4.81 3.98 19.42
N LEU A 23 -4.15 2.99 18.79
CA LEU A 23 -2.90 2.46 19.32
C LEU A 23 -1.90 3.62 19.49
N PRO A 24 -1.19 3.70 20.62
CA PRO A 24 -0.11 4.65 20.80
C PRO A 24 0.85 4.57 19.62
N GLU A 25 1.35 5.69 19.16
CA GLU A 25 2.25 5.74 17.98
C GLU A 25 3.46 4.82 18.15
N ALA A 26 3.99 4.68 19.37
CA ALA A 26 5.08 3.78 19.71
C ALA A 26 4.74 2.29 19.46
N GLN A 27 3.46 1.92 19.41
CA GLN A 27 3.01 0.55 19.11
C GLN A 27 2.77 0.31 17.61
N LEU A 28 2.84 1.34 16.78
CA LEU A 28 2.62 1.23 15.34
C LEU A 28 3.85 0.76 14.54
N PHE A 29 4.96 0.50 15.23
CA PHE A 29 6.03 -0.39 14.80
C PHE A 29 6.43 -1.22 16.01
N PRO A 30 6.35 -2.56 15.95
CA PRO A 30 6.64 -3.42 17.09
C PRO A 30 8.03 -3.15 17.68
N ALA A 31 8.14 -3.25 18.99
CA ALA A 31 9.39 -3.22 19.71
C ALA A 31 10.38 -4.22 19.06
N GLY A 32 11.58 -3.76 18.74
CA GLY A 32 12.60 -4.55 18.02
C GLY A 32 12.83 -4.17 16.57
N THR A 33 11.99 -3.34 15.95
CA THR A 33 12.35 -2.66 14.73
C THR A 33 13.28 -1.50 15.08
N GLN A 34 14.49 -1.48 14.52
CA GLN A 34 15.47 -0.39 14.71
C GLN A 34 15.02 0.94 14.07
N PHE A 35 13.76 1.02 13.66
CA PHE A 35 13.26 2.09 12.83
C PHE A 35 12.34 3.01 13.62
N THR A 36 12.72 4.28 13.71
CA THR A 36 11.92 5.34 14.30
C THR A 36 11.22 6.12 13.21
N ALA A 37 9.88 6.15 13.28
CA ALA A 37 9.10 7.00 12.40
C ALA A 37 9.27 8.48 12.76
N ARG A 38 9.29 9.32 11.73
CA ARG A 38 9.44 10.78 11.81
C ARG A 38 8.34 11.45 11.00
N TYR A 39 8.27 12.77 11.12
CA TYR A 39 7.37 13.58 10.32
C TYR A 39 8.15 14.66 9.56
N VAL A 40 7.71 14.94 8.35
CA VAL A 40 8.18 16.06 7.53
C VAL A 40 6.98 16.79 6.95
N LEU A 41 7.10 18.10 6.80
CA LEU A 41 6.09 18.90 6.13
C LEU A 41 6.40 18.94 4.62
N VAL A 42 5.48 18.42 3.81
CA VAL A 42 5.57 18.38 2.36
C VAL A 42 4.35 19.10 1.79
N ASP A 43 4.55 20.21 1.11
CA ASP A 43 3.47 21.03 0.53
C ASP A 43 2.32 21.30 1.53
N GLY A 44 2.67 21.67 2.76
CA GLY A 44 1.70 21.94 3.81
C GLY A 44 1.01 20.72 4.41
N THR A 45 1.38 19.51 4.02
CA THR A 45 0.88 18.24 4.55
C THR A 45 1.95 17.57 5.40
N ARG A 46 1.63 17.23 6.64
CA ARG A 46 2.54 16.49 7.52
C ARG A 46 2.53 15.02 7.11
N ILE A 47 3.64 14.56 6.59
CA ILE A 47 3.86 13.19 6.12
C ILE A 47 4.66 12.42 7.15
N ARG A 48 4.14 11.28 7.60
CA ARG A 48 4.87 10.31 8.42
C ARG A 48 5.75 9.45 7.53
N TYR A 49 7.01 9.31 7.91
CA TYR A 49 7.97 8.51 7.17
C TYR A 49 8.97 7.81 8.08
N LEU A 50 9.65 6.85 7.51
CA LEU A 50 10.78 6.13 8.07
C LEU A 50 11.94 6.29 7.08
N ASP A 51 13.13 6.52 7.61
CA ASP A 51 14.37 6.66 6.83
C ASP A 51 15.48 5.96 7.61
N ALA A 52 16.01 4.88 7.05
CA ALA A 52 16.98 4.02 7.72
C ALA A 52 17.94 3.37 6.73
N GLY A 53 19.07 2.86 7.25
CA GLY A 53 20.13 2.27 6.43
C GLY A 53 20.98 3.33 5.73
N HIS A 54 21.86 2.86 4.85
CA HIS A 54 22.84 3.66 4.12
C HIS A 54 22.94 3.15 2.69
N GLY A 55 23.50 3.97 1.78
CA GLY A 55 23.72 3.61 0.38
C GLY A 55 22.62 4.08 -0.55
N PRO A 56 22.44 3.47 -1.72
CA PRO A 56 21.46 3.92 -2.71
C PRO A 56 20.04 3.91 -2.14
N PRO A 57 19.25 4.99 -2.35
CA PRO A 57 17.92 5.08 -1.77
C PRO A 57 16.89 4.19 -2.49
N VAL A 58 16.00 3.61 -1.68
CA VAL A 58 14.84 2.83 -2.10
C VAL A 58 13.61 3.39 -1.40
N VAL A 59 12.61 3.83 -2.18
CA VAL A 59 11.37 4.43 -1.65
C VAL A 59 10.21 3.46 -1.80
N PHE A 60 9.48 3.23 -0.70
CA PHE A 60 8.40 2.24 -0.62
C PHE A 60 7.03 2.92 -0.55
N PHE A 61 6.14 2.51 -1.46
CA PHE A 61 4.77 3.03 -1.59
C PHE A 61 3.76 1.96 -1.22
N HIS A 62 2.94 2.20 -0.20
CA HIS A 62 1.89 1.28 0.24
C HIS A 62 0.61 1.37 -0.61
N GLY A 63 -0.24 0.35 -0.53
CA GLY A 63 -1.52 0.26 -1.21
C GLY A 63 -2.64 1.12 -0.60
N LEU A 64 -3.80 1.13 -1.24
CA LEU A 64 -4.99 1.85 -0.78
C LEU A 64 -5.40 1.39 0.63
N GLY A 65 -5.61 2.35 1.51
CA GLY A 65 -6.07 2.08 2.88
C GLY A 65 -5.02 1.52 3.83
N ALA A 66 -3.84 1.23 3.34
CA ALA A 66 -2.71 0.73 4.13
C ALA A 66 -1.86 1.88 4.74
N SER A 67 -0.67 1.55 5.17
CA SER A 67 0.36 2.46 5.67
C SER A 67 1.74 1.87 5.38
N MET A 68 2.81 2.55 5.75
CA MET A 68 4.17 1.99 5.65
C MET A 68 4.35 0.69 6.45
N TYR A 69 3.41 0.36 7.37
CA TYR A 69 3.39 -0.92 8.08
C TYR A 69 3.32 -2.13 7.12
N ALA A 70 2.73 -1.98 5.94
CA ALA A 70 2.69 -3.03 4.92
C ALA A 70 4.09 -3.53 4.50
N TRP A 71 5.12 -2.74 4.76
CA TRP A 71 6.52 -3.05 4.43
C TRP A 71 7.36 -3.53 5.62
N ARG A 72 6.75 -3.75 6.81
CA ARG A 72 7.44 -4.10 8.06
C ARG A 72 8.37 -5.31 7.96
N LYS A 73 8.03 -6.28 7.09
CA LYS A 73 8.81 -7.51 6.89
C LYS A 73 9.90 -7.37 5.81
N ASN A 74 9.97 -6.21 5.14
CA ASN A 74 10.85 -6.01 3.99
C ASN A 74 11.95 -4.99 4.27
N LEU A 75 11.64 -3.91 4.99
CA LEU A 75 12.54 -2.78 5.17
C LEU A 75 13.88 -3.16 5.79
N ALA A 76 13.87 -4.01 6.84
CA ALA A 76 15.08 -4.42 7.53
C ALA A 76 16.01 -5.25 6.62
N ALA A 77 15.45 -6.16 5.82
CA ALA A 77 16.22 -6.98 4.89
C ALA A 77 16.87 -6.12 3.80
N VAL A 78 16.14 -5.17 3.23
CA VAL A 78 16.68 -4.26 2.19
C VAL A 78 17.73 -3.31 2.78
N ALA A 79 17.52 -2.79 4.00
CA ALA A 79 18.52 -1.98 4.69
C ALA A 79 19.80 -2.77 4.99
N ALA A 80 19.68 -4.01 5.48
CA ALA A 80 20.81 -4.89 5.74
C ALA A 80 21.58 -5.28 4.47
N ALA A 81 20.90 -5.23 3.31
CA ALA A 81 21.54 -5.46 2.01
C ALA A 81 22.37 -4.27 1.48
N GLY A 82 22.44 -3.16 2.23
CA GLY A 82 23.25 -1.98 1.92
C GLY A 82 22.49 -0.84 1.21
N PHE A 83 21.17 -0.74 1.40
CA PHE A 83 20.35 0.31 0.84
C PHE A 83 19.81 1.27 1.91
N ARG A 84 19.62 2.55 1.57
CA ARG A 84 18.84 3.49 2.37
C ARG A 84 17.37 3.27 2.06
N VAL A 85 16.60 2.80 3.03
CA VAL A 85 15.18 2.53 2.89
C VAL A 85 14.35 3.71 3.39
N ILE A 86 13.41 4.15 2.58
CA ILE A 86 12.46 5.22 2.90
C ILE A 86 11.06 4.67 2.68
N ALA A 87 10.27 4.58 3.73
CA ALA A 87 8.86 4.22 3.65
C ALA A 87 8.03 5.34 4.26
N PHE A 88 6.86 5.62 3.71
CA PHE A 88 6.03 6.72 4.19
C PHE A 88 4.54 6.37 4.10
N ASP A 89 3.77 7.04 4.93
CA ASP A 89 2.32 6.99 4.85
C ASP A 89 1.86 8.03 3.83
N ASN A 90 1.22 7.59 2.76
CA ASN A 90 0.67 8.49 1.75
C ASN A 90 -0.31 9.49 2.39
N ARG A 91 -0.39 10.70 1.84
CA ARG A 91 -1.42 11.68 2.19
C ARG A 91 -2.79 11.01 2.25
N GLY A 92 -3.52 11.23 3.34
CA GLY A 92 -4.84 10.63 3.55
C GLY A 92 -4.85 9.28 4.24
N PHE A 93 -3.69 8.61 4.35
CA PHE A 93 -3.56 7.27 4.90
C PHE A 93 -2.56 7.21 6.06
N GLY A 94 -2.49 6.05 6.71
CA GLY A 94 -1.63 5.85 7.86
C GLY A 94 -1.80 6.94 8.92
N LEU A 95 -0.70 7.43 9.46
CA LEU A 95 -0.66 8.54 10.41
C LEU A 95 -0.28 9.88 9.76
N SER A 96 -0.13 9.94 8.43
CA SER A 96 -0.02 11.19 7.70
C SER A 96 -1.31 11.99 7.76
N ASP A 97 -1.21 13.29 7.54
CA ASP A 97 -2.37 14.19 7.52
C ASP A 97 -3.37 13.81 6.43
N LYS A 98 -4.64 14.15 6.69
CA LYS A 98 -5.79 13.83 5.83
C LYS A 98 -6.53 15.10 5.41
N PRO A 99 -5.82 16.10 4.81
CA PRO A 99 -6.44 17.37 4.45
C PRO A 99 -7.44 17.21 3.30
N PRO A 100 -8.35 18.14 3.09
CA PRO A 100 -9.06 18.28 1.82
C PRO A 100 -8.08 18.52 0.67
N GLY A 101 -8.46 18.15 -0.55
CA GLY A 101 -7.67 18.47 -1.73
C GLY A 101 -7.55 17.28 -2.69
N PRO A 102 -6.61 17.34 -3.64
CA PRO A 102 -6.48 16.33 -4.66
C PRO A 102 -5.91 15.02 -4.10
N TYR A 103 -6.50 13.91 -4.54
CA TYR A 103 -6.12 12.53 -4.25
C TYR A 103 -5.99 11.73 -5.54
N ASP A 104 -5.72 12.41 -6.66
CA ASP A 104 -5.48 11.81 -7.97
C ASP A 104 -4.02 11.33 -8.12
N ASN A 105 -3.76 10.61 -9.18
CA ASN A 105 -2.46 10.04 -9.49
C ASN A 105 -1.35 11.10 -9.54
N ALA A 106 -1.62 12.22 -10.22
CA ALA A 106 -0.64 13.30 -10.36
C ALA A 106 -0.32 13.96 -9.01
N ALA A 107 -1.31 14.12 -8.13
CA ALA A 107 -1.09 14.66 -6.78
C ALA A 107 -0.21 13.75 -5.94
N TYR A 108 -0.42 12.43 -6.01
CA TYR A 108 0.44 11.47 -5.30
C TYR A 108 1.86 11.41 -5.88
N ALA A 109 2.01 11.47 -7.21
CA ALA A 109 3.33 11.50 -7.84
C ALA A 109 4.11 12.77 -7.44
N ARG A 110 3.47 13.95 -7.48
CA ARG A 110 4.09 15.20 -7.00
C ARG A 110 4.48 15.13 -5.53
N LEU A 111 3.61 14.59 -4.67
CA LEU A 111 3.90 14.41 -3.24
C LEU A 111 5.14 13.54 -3.03
N ALA A 112 5.26 12.44 -3.80
CA ALA A 112 6.41 11.54 -3.71
C ALA A 112 7.72 12.28 -4.08
N ILE A 113 7.72 13.07 -5.14
CA ILE A 113 8.87 13.88 -5.53
C ILE A 113 9.20 14.93 -4.47
N ALA A 114 8.22 15.67 -3.97
CA ALA A 114 8.43 16.66 -2.94
C ALA A 114 8.95 16.05 -1.61
N LEU A 115 8.50 14.83 -1.27
CA LEU A 115 9.05 14.07 -0.16
C LEU A 115 10.53 13.70 -0.41
N MET A 116 10.85 13.17 -1.59
CA MET A 116 12.23 12.86 -1.97
C MET A 116 13.12 14.10 -1.87
N ASP A 117 12.66 15.25 -2.35
CA ASP A 117 13.39 16.53 -2.26
C ASP A 117 13.61 16.95 -0.80
N SER A 118 12.58 16.86 0.03
CA SER A 118 12.65 17.17 1.47
C SER A 118 13.66 16.27 2.20
N LEU A 119 13.86 15.04 1.73
CA LEU A 119 14.78 14.06 2.28
C LEU A 119 16.15 14.06 1.56
N ARG A 120 16.38 15.01 0.63
CA ARG A 120 17.60 15.17 -0.16
C ARG A 120 17.92 13.88 -0.96
N VAL A 121 16.89 13.29 -1.57
CA VAL A 121 16.99 12.14 -2.45
C VAL A 121 16.88 12.62 -3.89
N SER A 122 17.97 12.64 -4.63
CA SER A 122 18.01 13.07 -6.04
C SER A 122 17.31 12.08 -6.95
N ASP A 123 17.54 10.80 -6.72
CA ASP A 123 16.93 9.69 -7.44
C ASP A 123 16.88 8.43 -6.55
N ALA A 124 16.01 7.49 -6.84
CA ALA A 124 15.83 6.28 -6.06
C ALA A 124 15.36 5.10 -6.91
N ALA A 125 15.51 3.88 -6.38
CA ALA A 125 14.64 2.79 -6.78
C ALA A 125 13.29 2.94 -6.08
N LEU A 126 12.20 2.67 -6.79
CA LEU A 126 10.83 2.76 -6.26
C LEU A 126 10.24 1.37 -6.14
N VAL A 127 9.66 1.05 -4.99
CA VAL A 127 8.96 -0.22 -4.73
C VAL A 127 7.53 0.10 -4.32
N GLY A 128 6.56 -0.29 -5.14
CA GLY A 128 5.17 0.05 -4.90
C GLY A 128 4.23 -1.15 -4.90
N HIS A 129 3.33 -1.20 -3.90
CA HIS A 129 2.30 -2.22 -3.80
C HIS A 129 0.93 -1.67 -4.20
N SER A 130 0.19 -2.40 -5.05
CA SER A 130 -1.20 -2.08 -5.41
C SER A 130 -1.33 -0.63 -5.93
N MET A 131 -2.14 0.23 -5.31
CA MET A 131 -2.22 1.66 -5.60
C MET A 131 -0.83 2.33 -5.56
N GLY A 132 0.02 1.96 -4.60
CA GLY A 132 1.39 2.48 -4.49
C GLY A 132 2.27 2.09 -5.68
N GLY A 133 2.01 0.95 -6.32
CA GLY A 133 2.67 0.55 -7.56
C GLY A 133 2.29 1.47 -8.73
N ALA A 134 1.01 1.79 -8.88
CA ALA A 134 0.55 2.74 -9.89
C ALA A 134 1.14 4.15 -9.65
N ILE A 135 1.22 4.60 -8.38
CA ILE A 135 1.88 5.87 -8.04
C ILE A 135 3.37 5.84 -8.43
N ALA A 136 4.08 4.78 -8.08
CA ALA A 136 5.50 4.63 -8.42
C ALA A 136 5.73 4.59 -9.93
N ALA A 137 4.83 3.95 -10.69
CA ALA A 137 4.85 3.94 -12.15
C ALA A 137 4.57 5.34 -12.73
N ASP A 138 3.60 6.09 -12.18
CA ASP A 138 3.35 7.48 -12.59
C ASP A 138 4.57 8.38 -12.32
N VAL A 139 5.27 8.18 -11.18
CA VAL A 139 6.54 8.87 -10.93
C VAL A 139 7.59 8.50 -11.99
N ALA A 140 7.70 7.23 -12.37
CA ALA A 140 8.65 6.79 -13.39
C ALA A 140 8.33 7.34 -14.79
N ILE A 141 7.06 7.60 -15.11
CA ILE A 141 6.61 8.20 -16.36
C ILE A 141 6.84 9.71 -16.39
N GLU A 142 6.47 10.41 -15.32
CA GLU A 142 6.48 11.89 -15.30
C GLU A 142 7.84 12.47 -14.84
N TYR A 143 8.63 11.69 -14.10
CA TYR A 143 9.93 12.10 -13.55
C TYR A 143 11.00 11.02 -13.79
N PRO A 144 11.25 10.59 -15.04
CA PRO A 144 12.12 9.44 -15.34
C PRO A 144 13.54 9.58 -14.79
N GLN A 145 14.06 10.81 -14.72
CA GLN A 145 15.40 11.10 -14.16
C GLN A 145 15.49 10.88 -12.64
N ARG A 146 14.35 10.72 -11.95
CA ARG A 146 14.28 10.50 -10.51
C ARG A 146 14.20 9.01 -10.16
N VAL A 147 14.14 8.10 -11.15
CA VAL A 147 13.86 6.66 -10.96
C VAL A 147 14.95 5.80 -11.56
N ARG A 148 15.77 5.17 -10.71
CA ARG A 148 16.83 4.24 -11.12
C ARG A 148 16.33 2.85 -11.46
N GLY A 149 15.25 2.45 -10.84
CA GLY A 149 14.62 1.14 -11.00
C GLY A 149 13.23 1.13 -10.40
N LEU A 150 12.38 0.23 -10.86
CA LEU A 150 10.99 0.16 -10.45
C LEU A 150 10.61 -1.28 -10.09
N VAL A 151 9.96 -1.47 -8.94
CA VAL A 151 9.37 -2.75 -8.54
C VAL A 151 7.88 -2.56 -8.32
N LEU A 152 7.08 -3.22 -9.14
CA LEU A 152 5.62 -3.19 -9.09
C LEU A 152 5.11 -4.49 -8.44
N VAL A 153 4.60 -4.39 -7.22
CA VAL A 153 4.13 -5.53 -6.42
C VAL A 153 2.61 -5.57 -6.42
N GLY A 154 1.98 -6.55 -7.06
CA GLY A 154 0.51 -6.64 -7.13
C GLY A 154 -0.13 -5.33 -7.60
N SER A 155 0.51 -4.61 -8.53
CA SER A 155 0.25 -3.21 -8.83
C SER A 155 -1.12 -2.99 -9.51
N ALA A 156 -1.80 -1.93 -9.14
CA ALA A 156 -2.82 -1.33 -9.98
C ALA A 156 -2.16 -0.66 -11.21
N GLY A 157 -2.96 -0.22 -12.17
CA GLY A 157 -2.47 0.52 -13.33
C GLY A 157 -3.16 0.18 -14.64
N LEU A 158 -3.66 -1.02 -14.77
CA LEU A 158 -4.47 -1.46 -15.91
C LEU A 158 -5.88 -1.82 -15.46
N GLY A 159 -6.83 -1.77 -16.40
CA GLY A 159 -8.23 -2.02 -16.12
C GLY A 159 -8.48 -3.38 -15.48
N THR A 160 -9.05 -3.34 -14.30
CA THR A 160 -9.49 -4.51 -13.54
C THR A 160 -10.95 -4.33 -13.15
N ARG A 161 -11.63 -5.43 -12.89
CA ARG A 161 -12.95 -5.37 -12.24
C ARG A 161 -12.75 -4.94 -10.80
N GLU A 162 -12.88 -3.63 -10.55
CA GLU A 162 -12.83 -3.12 -9.18
C GLU A 162 -13.85 -3.84 -8.29
N PRO A 163 -13.48 -4.14 -7.04
CA PRO A 163 -14.41 -4.69 -6.06
C PRO A 163 -15.68 -3.84 -5.97
N LEU A 164 -16.86 -4.49 -5.94
CA LEU A 164 -18.14 -3.80 -5.85
C LEU A 164 -18.19 -2.78 -4.71
N LEU A 165 -17.54 -3.10 -3.58
CA LEU A 165 -17.43 -2.19 -2.44
C LEU A 165 -16.77 -0.86 -2.81
N PHE A 166 -15.72 -0.86 -3.63
CA PHE A 166 -15.04 0.37 -4.07
C PHE A 166 -15.90 1.16 -5.03
N ARG A 167 -16.58 0.48 -5.95
CA ARG A 167 -17.55 1.12 -6.87
C ARG A 167 -18.67 1.82 -6.10
N VAL A 168 -19.26 1.15 -5.10
CA VAL A 168 -20.31 1.72 -4.25
C VAL A 168 -19.78 2.86 -3.39
N ALA A 169 -18.56 2.76 -2.86
CA ALA A 169 -17.93 3.79 -2.03
C ALA A 169 -17.68 5.12 -2.79
N ARG A 170 -17.66 5.11 -4.13
CA ARG A 170 -17.57 6.33 -4.97
C ARG A 170 -18.88 7.15 -4.96
N TRP A 171 -20.03 6.55 -4.70
CA TRP A 171 -21.30 7.24 -4.73
C TRP A 171 -21.47 8.19 -3.54
N PRO A 172 -22.00 9.41 -3.72
CA PRO A 172 -22.04 10.42 -2.67
C PRO A 172 -22.68 9.96 -1.37
N VAL A 173 -23.90 9.39 -1.46
CA VAL A 173 -24.67 8.95 -0.29
C VAL A 173 -24.25 7.56 0.17
N LEU A 174 -24.32 6.57 -0.72
CA LEU A 174 -23.97 5.18 -0.40
C LEU A 174 -22.51 5.03 0.04
N GLY A 175 -21.60 5.76 -0.58
CA GLY A 175 -20.20 5.76 -0.18
C GLY A 175 -19.97 6.31 1.23
N SER A 176 -20.80 7.29 1.67
CA SER A 176 -20.75 7.76 3.04
C SER A 176 -21.18 6.68 4.02
N ALA A 177 -22.24 5.93 3.70
CA ALA A 177 -22.72 4.81 4.50
C ALA A 177 -21.68 3.67 4.56
N VAL A 178 -21.10 3.28 3.40
CA VAL A 178 -20.06 2.25 3.35
C VAL A 178 -18.85 2.64 4.20
N VAL A 179 -18.39 3.88 4.10
CA VAL A 179 -17.26 4.37 4.89
C VAL A 179 -17.62 4.53 6.38
N ALA A 180 -18.89 4.79 6.71
CA ALA A 180 -19.34 4.83 8.11
C ALA A 180 -19.29 3.45 8.77
N LEU A 181 -19.46 2.37 7.99
CA LEU A 181 -19.35 0.99 8.47
C LEU A 181 -17.90 0.53 8.71
N ARG A 182 -16.92 1.42 8.44
CA ARG A 182 -15.50 1.12 8.71
C ARG A 182 -15.31 0.78 10.18
N GLY A 183 -14.80 -0.40 10.43
CA GLY A 183 -14.53 -0.88 11.77
C GLY A 183 -13.49 -1.98 11.74
N ARG A 184 -13.00 -2.38 12.92
CA ARG A 184 -11.98 -3.40 13.05
C ARG A 184 -12.34 -4.71 12.34
N GLY A 185 -13.60 -5.15 12.47
CA GLY A 185 -14.07 -6.38 11.83
C GLY A 185 -14.04 -6.33 10.29
N LEU A 186 -14.45 -5.20 9.70
CA LEU A 186 -14.35 -5.01 8.25
C LEU A 186 -12.88 -4.94 7.81
N THR A 187 -12.03 -4.22 8.55
CA THR A 187 -10.59 -4.17 8.30
C THR A 187 -9.98 -5.56 8.33
N ALA A 188 -10.27 -6.35 9.35
CA ALA A 188 -9.81 -7.73 9.46
C ALA A 188 -10.22 -8.60 8.27
N ARG A 189 -11.51 -8.49 7.86
CA ARG A 189 -12.04 -9.24 6.73
C ARG A 189 -11.35 -8.85 5.42
N LEU A 190 -11.20 -7.56 5.16
CA LEU A 190 -10.53 -7.05 3.96
C LEU A 190 -9.05 -7.45 3.95
N LEU A 191 -8.33 -7.26 5.05
CA LEU A 191 -6.92 -7.63 5.15
C LEU A 191 -6.72 -9.13 4.90
N ARG A 192 -7.51 -9.99 5.57
CA ARG A 192 -7.43 -11.45 5.35
C ARG A 192 -7.75 -11.85 3.93
N SER A 193 -8.62 -11.13 3.24
CA SER A 193 -8.96 -11.43 1.83
C SER A 193 -7.84 -11.10 0.84
N THR A 194 -6.84 -10.31 1.24
CA THR A 194 -5.65 -10.01 0.40
C THR A 194 -4.58 -11.10 0.46
N TYR A 195 -4.72 -12.07 1.36
CA TYR A 195 -3.80 -13.19 1.51
C TYR A 195 -4.36 -14.45 0.83
N PHE A 196 -3.50 -15.30 0.33
CA PHE A 196 -3.83 -16.67 -0.07
C PHE A 196 -4.17 -17.52 1.17
N ASP A 197 -3.31 -17.44 2.19
CA ASP A 197 -3.53 -18.06 3.49
C ASP A 197 -3.90 -16.99 4.56
N PRO A 198 -5.21 -16.80 4.82
CA PRO A 198 -5.69 -15.81 5.77
C PRO A 198 -5.22 -16.05 7.22
N SER A 199 -4.76 -17.26 7.57
CA SER A 199 -4.27 -17.60 8.91
C SER A 199 -2.97 -16.90 9.26
N LYS A 200 -2.20 -16.44 8.28
CA LYS A 200 -0.98 -15.66 8.45
C LYS A 200 -1.23 -14.23 8.95
N VAL A 201 -2.48 -13.75 8.89
CA VAL A 201 -2.86 -12.42 9.40
C VAL A 201 -3.16 -12.51 10.89
N THR A 202 -2.29 -11.93 11.68
CA THR A 202 -2.43 -11.89 13.15
C THR A 202 -3.42 -10.81 13.61
N GLU A 203 -3.91 -10.91 14.86
CA GLU A 203 -4.73 -9.84 15.45
C GLU A 203 -3.95 -8.52 15.59
N ALA A 204 -2.64 -8.61 15.85
CA ALA A 204 -1.76 -7.43 15.86
C ALA A 204 -1.69 -6.74 14.49
N ASP A 205 -1.63 -7.51 13.39
CA ASP A 205 -1.72 -6.93 12.04
C ASP A 205 -3.05 -6.22 11.82
N VAL A 206 -4.16 -6.83 12.25
CA VAL A 206 -5.47 -6.19 12.16
C VAL A 206 -5.51 -4.88 12.93
N ASP A 207 -4.95 -4.82 14.12
CA ASP A 207 -4.92 -3.62 14.95
C ASP A 207 -4.07 -2.51 14.29
N GLN A 208 -2.92 -2.85 13.71
CA GLN A 208 -2.06 -1.94 12.97
C GLN A 208 -2.74 -1.35 11.73
N TYR A 209 -3.47 -2.16 10.98
CA TYR A 209 -4.25 -1.71 9.83
C TYR A 209 -5.47 -0.88 10.24
N TYR A 210 -6.11 -1.23 11.37
CA TYR A 210 -7.30 -0.54 11.83
C TYR A 210 -7.01 0.80 12.51
N ALA A 211 -5.90 0.94 13.22
CA ALA A 211 -5.58 2.15 13.97
C ALA A 211 -5.69 3.44 13.12
N PRO A 212 -5.11 3.52 11.89
CA PRO A 212 -5.29 4.67 11.01
C PRO A 212 -6.73 4.86 10.53
N VAL A 213 -7.50 3.77 10.36
CA VAL A 213 -8.90 3.81 9.88
C VAL A 213 -9.81 4.51 10.90
N ALA A 214 -9.49 4.38 12.19
CA ALA A 214 -10.23 5.02 13.28
C ALA A 214 -10.00 6.53 13.38
N LEU A 215 -8.97 7.07 12.74
CA LEU A 215 -8.60 8.49 12.85
C LEU A 215 -9.59 9.43 12.16
N PRO A 216 -9.75 10.66 12.69
CA PRO A 216 -10.51 11.70 12.03
C PRO A 216 -10.01 11.98 10.60
N GLY A 217 -10.92 12.19 9.67
CA GLY A 217 -10.59 12.50 8.27
C GLY A 217 -10.33 11.29 7.39
N TYR A 218 -9.99 10.11 7.93
CA TYR A 218 -9.71 8.93 7.13
C TYR A 218 -10.83 8.58 6.12
N GLY A 219 -12.07 8.54 6.58
CA GLY A 219 -13.21 8.21 5.70
C GLY A 219 -13.39 9.22 4.56
N ARG A 220 -13.13 10.51 4.80
CA ARG A 220 -13.14 11.55 3.76
C ARG A 220 -12.01 11.33 2.76
N ALA A 221 -10.79 11.09 3.24
CA ALA A 221 -9.62 10.85 2.41
C ALA A 221 -9.77 9.57 1.55
N LEU A 222 -10.24 8.48 2.16
CA LEU A 222 -10.51 7.23 1.43
C LEU A 222 -11.52 7.45 0.30
N ARG A 223 -12.62 8.16 0.56
CA ARG A 223 -13.60 8.47 -0.48
C ARG A 223 -13.03 9.37 -1.57
N ALA A 224 -12.21 10.36 -1.19
CA ALA A 224 -11.57 11.23 -2.18
C ALA A 224 -10.61 10.41 -3.07
N ALA A 225 -9.80 9.55 -2.50
CA ALA A 225 -8.93 8.65 -3.25
C ALA A 225 -9.72 7.71 -4.17
N LEU A 226 -10.76 7.04 -3.68
CA LEU A 226 -11.60 6.15 -4.50
C LEU A 226 -12.29 6.88 -5.68
N ARG A 227 -12.57 8.17 -5.55
CA ARG A 227 -13.23 8.96 -6.59
C ARG A 227 -12.27 9.57 -7.61
N GLN A 228 -11.06 9.91 -7.20
CA GLN A 228 -10.14 10.72 -7.99
C GLN A 228 -8.98 9.88 -8.55
N PHE A 229 -8.57 8.82 -7.84
CA PHE A 229 -7.49 7.96 -8.29
C PHE A 229 -7.95 7.08 -9.44
N GLN A 230 -7.18 7.06 -10.51
CA GLN A 230 -7.41 6.23 -11.69
C GLN A 230 -6.61 4.94 -11.54
N PHE A 231 -7.31 3.85 -11.19
CA PHE A 231 -6.70 2.53 -10.99
C PHE A 231 -6.28 1.85 -12.30
N ASP A 232 -6.72 2.37 -13.43
CA ASP A 232 -6.38 1.97 -14.81
C ASP A 232 -5.52 3.03 -15.53
N GLY A 233 -5.00 4.02 -14.81
CA GLY A 233 -4.34 5.20 -15.34
C GLY A 233 -3.04 4.97 -16.11
N LEU A 234 -2.52 3.74 -16.14
CA LEU A 234 -1.32 3.37 -16.91
C LEU A 234 -1.63 2.83 -18.32
N GLU A 235 -2.90 2.65 -18.66
CA GLU A 235 -3.29 2.21 -20.02
C GLU A 235 -2.73 3.16 -21.08
N GLY A 236 -2.09 2.58 -22.10
CA GLY A 236 -1.46 3.34 -23.19
C GLY A 236 -0.20 4.13 -22.81
N ARG A 237 0.29 4.04 -21.55
CA ARG A 237 1.43 4.83 -21.06
C ARG A 237 2.63 4.00 -20.60
N LEU A 238 2.52 2.67 -20.57
CA LEU A 238 3.55 1.76 -20.02
C LEU A 238 4.89 1.87 -20.77
N ASN A 239 4.85 2.10 -22.09
CA ASN A 239 6.04 2.25 -22.91
C ASN A 239 6.85 3.53 -22.58
N ARG A 240 6.31 4.46 -21.82
CA ARG A 240 7.02 5.65 -21.32
C ARG A 240 7.88 5.36 -20.08
N ILE A 241 7.74 4.19 -19.47
CA ILE A 241 8.58 3.78 -18.34
C ILE A 241 9.95 3.36 -18.88
N ALA A 242 10.95 4.24 -18.68
CA ALA A 242 12.33 4.01 -19.12
C ALA A 242 13.16 3.20 -18.10
N ALA A 243 12.80 3.27 -16.83
CA ALA A 243 13.50 2.59 -15.76
C ALA A 243 13.40 1.05 -15.90
N PRO A 244 14.48 0.31 -15.62
CA PRO A 244 14.40 -1.15 -15.50
C PRO A 244 13.36 -1.51 -14.44
N THR A 245 12.45 -2.43 -14.77
CA THR A 245 11.27 -2.71 -13.96
C THR A 245 11.11 -4.20 -13.67
N VAL A 246 10.91 -4.56 -12.40
CA VAL A 246 10.42 -5.87 -12.00
C VAL A 246 8.94 -5.76 -11.67
N VAL A 247 8.14 -6.61 -12.29
CA VAL A 247 6.71 -6.80 -11.97
C VAL A 247 6.59 -8.08 -11.19
N LEU A 248 6.21 -7.97 -9.90
CA LEU A 248 6.19 -9.07 -8.94
C LEU A 248 4.76 -9.34 -8.48
N TRP A 249 4.34 -10.60 -8.46
CA TRP A 249 2.94 -10.95 -8.22
C TRP A 249 2.78 -12.23 -7.39
N GLY A 250 1.75 -12.25 -6.53
CA GLY A 250 1.26 -13.50 -5.95
C GLY A 250 0.40 -14.25 -6.98
N GLU A 251 0.64 -15.53 -7.17
CA GLU A 251 -0.10 -16.34 -8.18
C GLU A 251 -1.58 -16.45 -7.85
N GLU A 252 -1.93 -16.36 -6.56
CA GLU A 252 -3.29 -16.48 -6.04
C GLU A 252 -3.93 -15.10 -5.72
N ASP A 253 -3.43 -14.05 -6.36
CA ASP A 253 -4.00 -12.70 -6.17
C ASP A 253 -5.43 -12.63 -6.71
N ARG A 254 -6.39 -12.50 -5.77
CA ARG A 254 -7.83 -12.40 -6.04
C ARG A 254 -8.32 -10.96 -6.17
N TRP A 255 -7.47 -9.99 -5.84
CA TRP A 255 -7.79 -8.55 -5.92
C TRP A 255 -7.38 -7.96 -7.26
N VAL A 256 -6.17 -8.26 -7.70
CA VAL A 256 -5.66 -7.87 -9.01
C VAL A 256 -5.13 -9.14 -9.70
N PRO A 257 -5.88 -9.67 -10.69
CA PRO A 257 -5.55 -10.95 -11.30
C PRO A 257 -4.13 -11.00 -11.89
N LEU A 258 -3.48 -12.16 -11.80
CA LEU A 258 -2.12 -12.42 -12.32
C LEU A 258 -1.91 -11.94 -13.76
N GLY A 259 -2.94 -12.05 -14.60
CA GLY A 259 -2.93 -11.57 -15.99
C GLY A 259 -2.64 -10.08 -16.13
N VAL A 260 -3.02 -9.28 -15.15
CA VAL A 260 -2.71 -7.83 -15.12
C VAL A 260 -1.21 -7.60 -14.94
N GLY A 261 -0.57 -8.36 -14.05
CA GLY A 261 0.89 -8.30 -13.87
C GLY A 261 1.64 -8.67 -15.15
N ARG A 262 1.22 -9.73 -15.84
CA ARG A 262 1.78 -10.10 -17.14
C ARG A 262 1.58 -9.02 -18.19
N ALA A 263 0.42 -8.39 -18.25
CA ALA A 263 0.14 -7.29 -19.16
C ALA A 263 0.97 -6.04 -18.84
N LEU A 264 1.14 -5.68 -17.56
CA LEU A 264 2.03 -4.60 -17.13
C LEU A 264 3.47 -4.86 -17.61
N ALA A 265 3.99 -6.05 -17.36
CA ALA A 265 5.33 -6.41 -17.80
C ALA A 265 5.47 -6.36 -19.33
N SER A 266 4.50 -6.88 -20.08
CA SER A 266 4.53 -6.86 -21.53
C SER A 266 4.48 -5.45 -22.12
N GLY A 267 3.88 -4.49 -21.43
CA GLY A 267 3.80 -3.09 -21.87
C GLY A 267 5.03 -2.24 -21.54
N ILE A 268 5.91 -2.72 -20.65
CA ILE A 268 7.12 -1.99 -20.23
C ILE A 268 8.34 -2.57 -20.94
N THR A 269 9.01 -1.76 -21.73
CA THR A 269 10.10 -2.21 -22.61
C THR A 269 11.25 -2.91 -21.88
N ARG A 270 11.60 -2.44 -20.69
CA ARG A 270 12.71 -2.99 -19.88
C ARG A 270 12.15 -3.62 -18.61
N SER A 271 11.44 -4.72 -18.74
CA SER A 271 10.82 -5.37 -17.60
C SER A 271 11.10 -6.87 -17.52
N ALA A 272 10.91 -7.40 -16.30
CA ALA A 272 10.81 -8.83 -16.03
C ALA A 272 9.57 -9.08 -15.17
N PHE A 273 8.84 -10.16 -15.48
CA PHE A 273 7.72 -10.64 -14.66
C PHE A 273 8.19 -11.77 -13.75
N LEU A 274 7.87 -11.66 -12.46
CA LEU A 274 8.18 -12.67 -11.45
C LEU A 274 6.92 -12.97 -10.67
N SER A 275 6.65 -14.24 -10.40
CA SER A 275 5.50 -14.64 -9.57
C SER A 275 5.93 -15.46 -8.37
N VAL A 276 5.16 -15.38 -7.30
CA VAL A 276 5.36 -16.11 -6.05
C VAL A 276 4.19 -17.07 -5.88
N PRO A 277 4.42 -18.38 -5.87
CA PRO A 277 3.34 -19.37 -5.71
C PRO A 277 2.77 -19.30 -4.29
N ARG A 278 1.50 -19.68 -4.15
CA ARG A 278 0.77 -19.73 -2.87
C ARG A 278 0.81 -18.39 -2.10
N ALA A 279 0.76 -17.29 -2.83
CA ALA A 279 0.70 -15.93 -2.29
C ALA A 279 -0.43 -15.13 -2.93
N GLY A 280 -1.11 -14.33 -2.14
CA GLY A 280 -2.20 -13.46 -2.57
C GLY A 280 -1.73 -12.05 -2.94
N HIS A 281 -2.66 -11.09 -2.83
CA HIS A 281 -2.42 -9.68 -3.18
C HIS A 281 -1.33 -9.03 -2.32
N SER A 282 -1.30 -9.33 -1.02
CA SER A 282 -0.29 -8.79 -0.08
C SER A 282 0.98 -9.67 -0.07
N VAL A 283 1.51 -10.02 -1.22
CA VAL A 283 2.63 -10.97 -1.38
C VAL A 283 3.87 -10.55 -0.55
N GLN A 284 4.17 -9.26 -0.42
CA GLN A 284 5.29 -8.73 0.37
C GLN A 284 5.15 -8.98 1.87
N GLU A 285 3.92 -9.19 2.34
CA GLU A 285 3.64 -9.51 3.75
C GLU A 285 3.48 -11.02 3.96
N GLU A 286 2.92 -11.71 2.97
CA GLU A 286 2.59 -13.13 3.04
C GLU A 286 3.79 -14.04 2.78
N SER A 287 4.66 -13.66 1.82
CA SER A 287 5.89 -14.36 1.43
C SER A 287 7.09 -13.39 1.43
N PRO A 288 7.41 -12.81 2.61
CA PRO A 288 8.42 -11.74 2.68
C PRO A 288 9.81 -12.18 2.25
N ASP A 289 10.20 -13.42 2.51
CA ASP A 289 11.55 -13.92 2.19
C ASP A 289 11.75 -13.98 0.68
N ASP A 290 10.77 -14.50 -0.07
CA ASP A 290 10.81 -14.53 -1.53
C ASP A 290 10.86 -13.11 -2.12
N VAL A 291 9.97 -12.23 -1.63
CA VAL A 291 9.92 -10.84 -2.09
C VAL A 291 11.21 -10.11 -1.78
N ASN A 292 11.77 -10.27 -0.57
CA ASN A 292 13.02 -9.65 -0.17
C ASN A 292 14.18 -10.13 -1.06
N HIS A 293 14.26 -11.44 -1.30
CA HIS A 293 15.27 -12.02 -2.18
C HIS A 293 15.21 -11.42 -3.60
N LEU A 294 14.01 -11.39 -4.18
CA LEU A 294 13.81 -10.88 -5.55
C LEU A 294 14.09 -9.38 -5.65
N VAL A 295 13.60 -8.59 -4.69
CA VAL A 295 13.82 -7.13 -4.66
C VAL A 295 15.31 -6.82 -4.47
N ILE A 296 15.98 -7.44 -3.51
CA ILE A 296 17.41 -7.21 -3.23
C ILE A 296 18.27 -7.61 -4.43
N ARG A 297 17.96 -8.75 -5.05
CA ARG A 297 18.66 -9.19 -6.25
C ARG A 297 18.51 -8.19 -7.39
N PHE A 298 17.29 -7.71 -7.64
CA PHE A 298 17.06 -6.67 -8.64
C PHE A 298 17.84 -5.37 -8.33
N LEU A 299 17.82 -4.94 -7.08
CA LEU A 299 18.50 -3.71 -6.66
C LEU A 299 20.03 -3.79 -6.81
N LYS A 300 20.61 -4.98 -6.65
CA LYS A 300 22.07 -5.22 -6.77
C LYS A 300 22.51 -5.50 -8.21
N ASP A 301 21.78 -6.39 -8.88
CA ASP A 301 22.22 -7.01 -10.13
C ASP A 301 21.47 -6.49 -11.36
N GLY A 302 20.41 -5.69 -11.14
CA GLY A 302 19.50 -5.24 -12.21
C GLY A 302 18.50 -6.32 -12.63
N LEU A 303 17.97 -6.19 -13.84
CA LEU A 303 16.99 -7.15 -14.36
C LEU A 303 17.58 -8.56 -14.45
N PRO A 304 16.80 -9.59 -14.07
CA PRO A 304 17.23 -10.96 -14.23
C PRO A 304 17.56 -11.26 -15.71
N ARG A 305 18.68 -11.95 -15.95
CA ARG A 305 19.16 -12.29 -17.30
C ARG A 305 18.43 -13.49 -17.93
N VAL A 306 17.44 -14.04 -17.28
CA VAL A 306 16.72 -15.25 -17.72
C VAL A 306 15.30 -14.90 -18.12
N PRO A 307 14.75 -15.52 -19.19
CA PRO A 307 13.36 -15.34 -19.61
C PRO A 307 12.36 -15.64 -18.49
N ALA A 308 11.17 -15.08 -18.61
CA ALA A 308 10.07 -14.92 -17.67
C ALA A 308 9.55 -16.17 -16.88
N ASP A 309 10.21 -17.31 -16.92
CA ASP A 309 9.73 -18.56 -16.34
C ASP A 309 10.60 -19.08 -15.18
N LEU A 310 11.06 -18.19 -14.31
CA LEU A 310 11.56 -18.65 -13.02
C LEU A 310 10.36 -19.03 -12.12
N ALA A 311 9.74 -20.17 -12.44
CA ALA A 311 9.06 -20.96 -11.44
C ALA A 311 10.09 -21.38 -10.40
N PHE A 312 9.87 -21.03 -9.13
CA PHE A 312 10.66 -21.57 -8.03
C PHE A 312 10.58 -23.11 -8.10
N GLY A 313 11.73 -23.75 -8.35
CA GLY A 313 11.86 -25.20 -8.20
C GLY A 313 11.52 -25.55 -6.74
N HIS A 314 10.82 -26.63 -6.58
CA HIS A 314 10.33 -27.24 -5.33
C HIS A 314 11.43 -27.47 -4.31
#